data_c7f1531932f37874aacc88f1ba843b38
#
_entry.id   c7f1531932f37874aacc88f1ba843b38
#
_cell.length_a   1.000
_cell.length_b   1.000
_cell.length_c   1.000
_cell.angle_alpha   90.00
_cell.angle_beta   90.00
_cell.angle_gamma   90.00
#
_symmetry.space_group_name_H-M   'P 1'
#
loop_
_entity.id
_entity.type
_entity.pdbx_description
1 polymer ?
#
loop_
_entity_poly.entity_id
_entity_poly.type
_entity_poly.pdbx_seq_one_letter_code
_entity_poly.pdbx_strand_id
1 'polypeptide(L)'
;TINGQPVSRSEFEYSYNKNNADGVIDKKSVDEYVDLFINYKLKVQAALDAHLDTLSSFKKEFLSYRNQQVRPTFITDADVEAEGHKLYREAQQQVEANGGMWNCAHILIGLYQNADKEAAEAAKQLADSLYNALRGGADFAELAKKYSTDVNSAMNGGQLLHLQKGQTVPEFEKALFALKPGEISAPVLSPFGYHIIKMGGRESFPTYETLRPEIMQYIEMQGLREQIINQKLDSIVESEGKTVTQDQLL
;
A
#
# COMPACT_ATOMS: atom_id res chain seq x y z
N THR A 1 -52.15 -9.13 13.69
CA THR A 1 -51.45 -10.04 14.60
C THR A 1 -51.21 -11.37 13.89
N ILE A 2 -50.08 -12.00 14.16
CA ILE A 2 -49.73 -13.34 13.70
C ILE A 2 -49.50 -14.20 14.95
N ASN A 3 -50.21 -15.30 15.07
CA ASN A 3 -50.15 -16.16 16.27
C ASN A 3 -50.25 -15.38 17.61
N GLY A 4 -51.17 -14.42 17.67
CA GLY A 4 -51.36 -13.55 18.83
C GLY A 4 -50.31 -12.45 19.05
N GLN A 5 -49.21 -12.47 18.33
CA GLN A 5 -48.15 -11.45 18.42
C GLN A 5 -48.47 -10.26 17.50
N PRO A 6 -48.30 -9.02 17.99
CA PRO A 6 -48.50 -7.84 17.15
C PRO A 6 -47.40 -7.75 16.08
N VAL A 7 -47.81 -7.35 14.88
CA VAL A 7 -46.92 -7.04 13.77
C VAL A 7 -47.22 -5.63 13.30
N SER A 8 -46.20 -4.79 13.24
CA SER A 8 -46.37 -3.42 12.75
C SER A 8 -46.42 -3.37 11.21
N ARG A 9 -47.12 -2.36 10.70
CA ARG A 9 -47.15 -2.08 9.27
C ARG A 9 -45.73 -1.79 8.76
N SER A 10 -44.94 -1.04 9.51
CA SER A 10 -43.58 -0.67 9.13
C SER A 10 -42.64 -1.89 9.04
N GLU A 11 -42.82 -2.91 9.91
CA GLU A 11 -42.04 -4.16 9.82
C GLU A 11 -42.38 -4.92 8.54
N PHE A 12 -43.64 -5.00 8.17
CA PHE A 12 -44.09 -5.63 6.94
C PHE A 12 -43.54 -4.87 5.71
N GLU A 13 -43.74 -3.54 5.69
CA GLU A 13 -43.27 -2.68 4.58
C GLU A 13 -41.76 -2.75 4.40
N TYR A 14 -40.98 -2.75 5.49
CA TYR A 14 -39.55 -2.93 5.43
C TYR A 14 -39.17 -4.27 4.80
N SER A 15 -39.79 -5.36 5.25
CA SER A 15 -39.51 -6.70 4.76
C SER A 15 -39.94 -6.85 3.29
N TYR A 16 -41.09 -6.31 2.91
CA TYR A 16 -41.60 -6.29 1.54
C TYR A 16 -40.66 -5.54 0.60
N ASN A 17 -40.30 -4.32 0.95
CA ASN A 17 -39.44 -3.47 0.14
C ASN A 17 -38.03 -4.05 -0.03
N LYS A 18 -37.46 -4.65 1.03
CA LYS A 18 -36.17 -5.33 0.98
C LYS A 18 -36.16 -6.49 -0.02
N ASN A 19 -37.25 -7.26 -0.09
CA ASN A 19 -37.36 -8.42 -0.96
C ASN A 19 -37.89 -8.07 -2.39
N ASN A 20 -38.31 -6.83 -2.61
CA ASN A 20 -38.76 -6.30 -3.90
C ASN A 20 -37.94 -5.09 -4.38
N ALA A 21 -36.72 -4.93 -3.88
CA ALA A 21 -35.81 -3.84 -4.25
C ALA A 21 -35.45 -3.88 -5.75
N ASP A 22 -34.86 -2.80 -6.24
CA ASP A 22 -34.37 -2.76 -7.61
C ASP A 22 -33.31 -3.85 -7.85
N GLY A 23 -33.44 -4.55 -8.97
CA GLY A 23 -32.57 -5.68 -9.30
C GLY A 23 -33.11 -7.06 -8.87
N VAL A 24 -34.21 -7.14 -8.09
CA VAL A 24 -34.87 -8.42 -7.81
C VAL A 24 -35.64 -8.90 -9.03
N ILE A 25 -35.31 -10.08 -9.54
CA ILE A 25 -35.88 -10.64 -10.78
C ILE A 25 -37.32 -11.10 -10.58
N ASP A 26 -37.63 -11.72 -9.42
CA ASP A 26 -38.94 -12.29 -9.10
C ASP A 26 -39.63 -11.47 -7.99
N LYS A 27 -40.01 -10.24 -8.36
CA LYS A 27 -40.79 -9.36 -7.47
C LYS A 27 -42.17 -9.93 -7.20
N LYS A 28 -42.58 -9.91 -5.93
CA LYS A 28 -43.89 -10.38 -5.50
C LYS A 28 -44.88 -9.23 -5.34
N SER A 29 -46.14 -9.47 -5.66
CA SER A 29 -47.21 -8.56 -5.28
C SER A 29 -47.35 -8.51 -3.75
N VAL A 30 -48.06 -7.50 -3.24
CA VAL A 30 -48.29 -7.39 -1.79
C VAL A 30 -49.03 -8.63 -1.26
N ASP A 31 -50.05 -9.11 -1.96
CA ASP A 31 -50.88 -10.25 -1.55
C ASP A 31 -50.05 -11.55 -1.51
N GLU A 32 -49.24 -11.81 -2.55
CA GLU A 32 -48.32 -12.96 -2.56
C GLU A 32 -47.30 -12.90 -1.43
N TYR A 33 -46.81 -11.68 -1.13
CA TYR A 33 -45.82 -11.49 -0.06
C TYR A 33 -46.38 -11.62 1.34
N VAL A 34 -47.68 -11.32 1.55
CA VAL A 34 -48.36 -11.50 2.86
C VAL A 34 -48.22 -12.94 3.33
N ASP A 35 -48.50 -13.92 2.48
CA ASP A 35 -48.43 -15.34 2.86
C ASP A 35 -46.98 -15.75 3.18
N LEU A 36 -46.02 -15.28 2.41
CA LEU A 36 -44.58 -15.51 2.66
C LEU A 36 -44.17 -14.91 4.00
N PHE A 37 -44.61 -13.70 4.29
CA PHE A 37 -44.30 -13.00 5.53
C PHE A 37 -44.95 -13.67 6.77
N ILE A 38 -46.22 -14.12 6.67
CA ILE A 38 -46.86 -14.89 7.70
C ILE A 38 -46.10 -16.18 8.01
N ASN A 39 -45.76 -16.94 6.97
CA ASN A 39 -44.95 -18.16 7.11
C ASN A 39 -43.57 -17.90 7.73
N TYR A 40 -42.93 -16.81 7.35
CA TYR A 40 -41.67 -16.38 7.97
C TYR A 40 -41.85 -16.13 9.48
N LYS A 41 -42.84 -15.34 9.87
CA LYS A 41 -43.11 -15.03 11.30
C LYS A 41 -43.44 -16.28 12.12
N LEU A 42 -44.23 -17.20 11.56
CA LEU A 42 -44.56 -18.48 12.23
C LEU A 42 -43.34 -19.35 12.41
N LYS A 43 -42.40 -19.41 11.40
CA LYS A 43 -41.17 -20.15 11.54
C LYS A 43 -40.25 -19.54 12.58
N VAL A 44 -40.16 -18.20 12.63
CA VAL A 44 -39.37 -17.51 13.67
C VAL A 44 -39.94 -17.84 15.06
N GLN A 45 -41.26 -17.78 15.25
CA GLN A 45 -41.89 -18.12 16.53
C GLN A 45 -41.59 -19.57 16.90
N ALA A 46 -41.76 -20.51 16.00
CA ALA A 46 -41.48 -21.93 16.28
C ALA A 46 -39.98 -22.17 16.64
N ALA A 47 -39.08 -21.42 16.04
CA ALA A 47 -37.65 -21.48 16.38
C ALA A 47 -37.39 -20.94 17.81
N LEU A 48 -38.05 -19.85 18.21
CA LEU A 48 -37.95 -19.29 19.56
C LEU A 48 -38.56 -20.25 20.60
N ASP A 49 -39.72 -20.83 20.31
CA ASP A 49 -40.37 -21.81 21.17
C ASP A 49 -39.52 -23.07 21.39
N ALA A 50 -38.74 -23.44 20.35
CA ALA A 50 -37.77 -24.54 20.40
C ALA A 50 -36.38 -24.10 20.97
N HIS A 51 -36.25 -22.88 21.45
CA HIS A 51 -35.01 -22.32 21.99
C HIS A 51 -33.79 -22.41 21.05
N LEU A 52 -33.99 -22.37 19.72
CA LEU A 52 -32.90 -22.47 18.74
C LEU A 52 -31.96 -21.26 18.78
N ASP A 53 -32.48 -20.10 19.20
CA ASP A 53 -31.73 -18.86 19.42
C ASP A 53 -30.70 -18.95 20.56
N THR A 54 -30.90 -19.93 21.48
CA THR A 54 -29.98 -20.15 22.60
C THR A 54 -28.81 -21.07 22.26
N LEU A 55 -28.87 -21.78 21.15
CA LEU A 55 -27.83 -22.71 20.72
C LEU A 55 -26.50 -21.97 20.49
N SER A 56 -25.40 -22.57 20.95
CA SER A 56 -24.06 -22.01 20.77
C SER A 56 -23.68 -21.82 19.30
N SER A 57 -24.12 -22.73 18.43
CA SER A 57 -23.93 -22.61 16.97
C SER A 57 -24.63 -21.39 16.40
N PHE A 58 -25.90 -21.18 16.75
CA PHE A 58 -26.68 -20.01 16.33
C PHE A 58 -26.03 -18.71 16.81
N LYS A 59 -25.71 -18.65 18.11
CA LYS A 59 -25.05 -17.46 18.70
C LYS A 59 -23.74 -17.13 18.00
N LYS A 60 -22.91 -18.14 17.73
CA LYS A 60 -21.64 -17.96 17.03
C LYS A 60 -21.84 -17.41 15.60
N GLU A 61 -22.78 -17.98 14.88
CA GLU A 61 -23.11 -17.55 13.52
C GLU A 61 -23.71 -16.14 13.51
N PHE A 62 -24.67 -15.87 14.38
CA PHE A 62 -25.28 -14.54 14.52
C PHE A 62 -24.23 -13.47 14.86
N LEU A 63 -23.32 -13.73 15.79
CA LEU A 63 -22.23 -12.82 16.14
C LEU A 63 -21.29 -12.59 14.96
N SER A 64 -21.03 -13.62 14.18
CA SER A 64 -20.21 -13.49 12.96
C SER A 64 -20.86 -12.53 11.95
N TYR A 65 -22.12 -12.74 11.61
CA TYR A 65 -22.87 -11.85 10.70
C TYR A 65 -23.00 -10.43 11.26
N ARG A 66 -23.32 -10.30 12.55
CA ARG A 66 -23.41 -8.99 13.20
C ARG A 66 -22.08 -8.25 13.11
N ASN A 67 -20.98 -8.92 13.42
CA ASN A 67 -19.66 -8.30 13.39
C ASN A 67 -19.26 -7.90 11.97
N GLN A 68 -19.55 -8.74 10.99
CA GLN A 68 -19.32 -8.42 9.59
C GLN A 68 -20.03 -7.14 9.14
N GLN A 69 -21.24 -6.89 9.64
CA GLN A 69 -22.01 -5.68 9.31
C GLN A 69 -21.60 -4.47 10.13
N VAL A 70 -21.29 -4.66 11.40
CA VAL A 70 -21.06 -3.55 12.34
C VAL A 70 -19.61 -3.09 12.36
N ARG A 71 -18.64 -4.01 12.29
CA ARG A 71 -17.22 -3.64 12.39
C ARG A 71 -16.77 -2.57 11.41
N PRO A 72 -17.14 -2.61 10.10
CA PRO A 72 -16.74 -1.57 9.17
C PRO A 72 -17.25 -0.16 9.52
N THR A 73 -18.34 -0.06 10.31
CA THR A 73 -18.90 1.24 10.71
C THR A 73 -18.14 1.93 11.85
N PHE A 74 -17.19 1.22 12.48
CA PHE A 74 -16.36 1.81 13.55
C PHE A 74 -15.28 2.75 13.03
N ILE A 75 -14.95 2.67 11.74
CA ILE A 75 -13.96 3.57 11.13
C ILE A 75 -14.63 4.44 10.08
N THR A 76 -14.08 5.63 9.93
CA THR A 76 -14.45 6.61 8.91
C THR A 76 -13.31 6.76 7.91
N ASP A 77 -13.58 7.42 6.78
CA ASP A 77 -12.52 7.78 5.83
C ASP A 77 -11.44 8.66 6.50
N ALA A 78 -11.83 9.48 7.47
CA ALA A 78 -10.88 10.28 8.24
C ALA A 78 -9.92 9.45 9.09
N ASP A 79 -10.37 8.32 9.64
CA ASP A 79 -9.52 7.40 10.40
C ASP A 79 -8.48 6.73 9.47
N VAL A 80 -8.91 6.34 8.27
CA VAL A 80 -8.03 5.76 7.24
C VAL A 80 -7.02 6.79 6.75
N GLU A 81 -7.46 8.01 6.53
CA GLU A 81 -6.61 9.14 6.12
C GLU A 81 -5.56 9.47 7.19
N ALA A 82 -5.94 9.41 8.46
CA ALA A 82 -5.01 9.63 9.58
C ALA A 82 -3.89 8.57 9.62
N GLU A 83 -4.22 7.30 9.38
CA GLU A 83 -3.22 6.24 9.23
C GLU A 83 -2.35 6.46 8.00
N GLY A 84 -2.94 6.90 6.88
CA GLY A 84 -2.20 7.28 5.68
C GLY A 84 -1.15 8.36 5.95
N HIS A 85 -1.53 9.40 6.66
CA HIS A 85 -0.59 10.45 7.08
C HIS A 85 0.50 9.95 8.04
N LYS A 86 0.18 8.99 8.89
CA LYS A 86 1.16 8.37 9.80
C LYS A 86 2.20 7.58 8.99
N LEU A 87 1.76 6.70 8.09
CA LEU A 87 2.63 5.92 7.19
C LEU A 87 3.54 6.83 6.35
N TYR A 88 2.97 7.91 5.81
CA TYR A 88 3.73 8.92 5.07
C TYR A 88 4.86 9.52 5.91
N ARG A 89 4.56 9.97 7.14
CA ARG A 89 5.57 10.56 8.02
C ARG A 89 6.65 9.56 8.40
N GLU A 90 6.28 8.32 8.68
CA GLU A 90 7.24 7.24 9.00
C GLU A 90 8.18 6.97 7.82
N ALA A 91 7.63 6.86 6.60
CA ALA A 91 8.43 6.68 5.38
C ALA A 91 9.36 7.87 5.13
N GLN A 92 8.86 9.10 5.27
CA GLN A 92 9.66 10.31 5.13
C GLN A 92 10.82 10.35 6.14
N GLN A 93 10.52 10.07 7.41
CA GLN A 93 11.53 10.05 8.47
C GLN A 93 12.59 8.98 8.22
N GLN A 94 12.20 7.81 7.75
CA GLN A 94 13.13 6.72 7.43
C GLN A 94 14.04 7.10 6.27
N VAL A 95 13.51 7.69 5.20
CA VAL A 95 14.29 8.16 4.06
C VAL A 95 15.27 9.26 4.48
N GLU A 96 14.82 10.24 5.28
CA GLU A 96 15.69 11.31 5.78
C GLU A 96 16.78 10.79 6.74
N ALA A 97 16.47 9.85 7.61
CA ALA A 97 17.42 9.21 8.51
C ALA A 97 18.52 8.44 7.73
N ASN A 98 18.16 7.90 6.57
CA ASN A 98 19.11 7.23 5.66
C ASN A 98 19.89 8.18 4.75
N GLY A 99 19.76 9.50 4.93
CA GLY A 99 20.49 10.51 4.16
C GLY A 99 19.71 11.14 3.02
N GLY A 100 18.41 10.85 2.92
CA GLY A 100 17.51 11.41 1.91
C GLY A 100 17.54 10.67 0.58
N MET A 101 16.95 11.30 -0.43
CA MET A 101 16.90 10.81 -1.81
C MET A 101 17.76 11.67 -2.71
N TRP A 102 18.35 11.05 -3.73
CA TRP A 102 19.30 11.68 -4.62
C TRP A 102 19.00 11.34 -6.06
N ASN A 103 19.25 12.29 -6.94
CA ASN A 103 19.26 12.08 -8.38
C ASN A 103 20.70 12.07 -8.88
N CYS A 104 21.01 11.13 -9.73
CA CYS A 104 22.27 11.10 -10.45
C CYS A 104 22.06 10.53 -11.86
N ALA A 105 23.09 10.58 -12.66
CA ALA A 105 23.16 9.82 -13.88
C ALA A 105 24.49 9.06 -13.91
N HIS A 106 24.53 7.92 -14.59
CA HIS A 106 25.77 7.19 -14.77
C HIS A 106 25.92 6.59 -16.16
N ILE A 107 27.17 6.35 -16.53
CA ILE A 107 27.58 5.55 -17.69
C ILE A 107 28.31 4.35 -17.13
N LEU A 108 27.86 3.15 -17.40
CA LEU A 108 28.52 1.90 -17.01
C LEU A 108 29.25 1.33 -18.23
N ILE A 109 30.55 1.18 -18.13
CA ILE A 109 31.33 0.37 -19.05
C ILE A 109 31.52 -0.98 -18.40
N GLY A 110 30.71 -1.94 -18.80
CA GLY A 110 30.65 -3.27 -18.18
C GLY A 110 32.00 -4.00 -18.33
N LEU A 111 32.37 -4.66 -17.22
CA LEU A 111 33.57 -5.51 -17.20
C LEU A 111 33.25 -6.73 -16.33
N TYR A 112 33.36 -7.91 -16.91
CA TYR A 112 33.21 -9.15 -16.15
C TYR A 112 34.36 -9.35 -15.17
N GLN A 113 34.08 -9.91 -13.99
CA GLN A 113 35.08 -10.14 -12.94
C GLN A 113 36.24 -11.07 -13.39
N ASN A 114 35.97 -11.95 -14.34
CA ASN A 114 36.95 -12.87 -14.93
C ASN A 114 37.50 -12.39 -16.31
N ALA A 115 37.33 -11.12 -16.64
CA ALA A 115 37.88 -10.55 -17.86
C ALA A 115 39.38 -10.63 -17.86
N ASP A 116 39.96 -10.86 -19.03
CA ASP A 116 41.37 -10.83 -19.19
C ASP A 116 41.97 -9.41 -19.11
N LYS A 117 43.30 -9.29 -19.12
CA LYS A 117 43.95 -7.99 -18.95
C LYS A 117 43.69 -7.06 -20.12
N GLU A 118 43.52 -7.60 -21.31
CA GLU A 118 43.28 -6.81 -22.54
C GLU A 118 41.88 -6.19 -22.49
N ALA A 119 40.86 -6.98 -22.12
CA ALA A 119 39.50 -6.48 -21.94
C ALA A 119 39.41 -5.45 -20.81
N ALA A 120 40.10 -5.67 -19.69
CA ALA A 120 40.14 -4.72 -18.59
C ALA A 120 40.80 -3.39 -18.99
N GLU A 121 41.87 -3.44 -19.71
CA GLU A 121 42.55 -2.24 -20.21
C GLU A 121 41.71 -1.50 -21.26
N ALA A 122 41.06 -2.21 -22.17
CA ALA A 122 40.17 -1.62 -23.15
C ALA A 122 38.96 -0.92 -22.49
N ALA A 123 38.34 -1.55 -21.48
CA ALA A 123 37.22 -0.95 -20.70
C ALA A 123 37.67 0.32 -19.97
N LYS A 124 38.88 0.29 -19.37
CA LYS A 124 39.46 1.46 -18.72
C LYS A 124 39.74 2.60 -19.69
N GLN A 125 40.37 2.32 -20.81
CA GLN A 125 40.67 3.32 -21.85
C GLN A 125 39.42 3.95 -22.42
N LEU A 126 38.34 3.15 -22.62
CA LEU A 126 37.06 3.67 -23.06
C LEU A 126 36.43 4.59 -21.99
N ALA A 127 36.43 4.18 -20.70
CA ALA A 127 35.91 4.99 -19.62
C ALA A 127 36.69 6.32 -19.49
N ASP A 128 38.04 6.27 -19.55
CA ASP A 128 38.89 7.46 -19.53
C ASP A 128 38.64 8.40 -20.73
N SER A 129 38.44 7.83 -21.92
CA SER A 129 38.09 8.60 -23.13
C SER A 129 36.75 9.30 -23.00
N LEU A 130 35.71 8.61 -22.49
CA LEU A 130 34.37 9.18 -22.26
C LEU A 130 34.41 10.28 -21.19
N TYR A 131 35.16 10.06 -20.13
CA TYR A 131 35.35 11.07 -19.08
C TYR A 131 36.00 12.34 -19.65
N ASN A 132 37.04 12.20 -20.47
CA ASN A 132 37.71 13.35 -21.13
C ASN A 132 36.77 14.07 -22.09
N ALA A 133 35.96 13.34 -22.86
CA ALA A 133 34.93 13.93 -23.71
C ALA A 133 33.88 14.74 -22.91
N LEU A 134 33.42 14.19 -21.77
CA LEU A 134 32.49 14.88 -20.86
C LEU A 134 33.08 16.15 -20.26
N ARG A 135 34.37 16.11 -19.88
CA ARG A 135 35.09 17.31 -19.44
C ARG A 135 35.26 18.35 -20.55
N GLY A 136 35.29 17.90 -21.79
CA GLY A 136 35.29 18.74 -22.99
C GLY A 136 33.92 19.30 -23.39
N GLY A 137 32.84 18.97 -22.61
CA GLY A 137 31.50 19.47 -22.86
C GLY A 137 30.61 18.56 -23.70
N ALA A 138 31.00 17.30 -23.92
CA ALA A 138 30.12 16.33 -24.57
C ALA A 138 28.82 16.10 -23.74
N ASP A 139 27.71 15.80 -24.41
CA ASP A 139 26.44 15.52 -23.77
C ASP A 139 26.47 14.18 -23.03
N PHE A 140 26.13 14.22 -21.73
CA PHE A 140 26.18 13.05 -20.87
C PHE A 140 25.13 12.01 -21.27
N ALA A 141 23.92 12.47 -21.61
CA ALA A 141 22.82 11.58 -21.94
C ALA A 141 23.07 10.85 -23.28
N GLU A 142 23.62 11.53 -24.25
CA GLU A 142 23.95 10.91 -25.53
C GLU A 142 25.11 9.90 -25.41
N LEU A 143 26.10 10.17 -24.55
CA LEU A 143 27.14 9.19 -24.27
C LEU A 143 26.62 8.00 -23.47
N ALA A 144 25.69 8.22 -22.50
CA ALA A 144 25.06 7.16 -21.79
C ALA A 144 24.27 6.23 -22.72
N LYS A 145 23.41 6.79 -23.57
CA LYS A 145 22.65 6.02 -24.57
C LYS A 145 23.53 5.19 -25.48
N LYS A 146 24.70 5.73 -25.88
CA LYS A 146 25.55 5.09 -26.84
C LYS A 146 26.50 4.04 -26.26
N TYR A 147 26.98 4.26 -25.04
CA TYR A 147 28.09 3.48 -24.49
C TYR A 147 27.75 2.74 -23.18
N SER A 148 26.71 3.15 -22.45
CA SER A 148 26.39 2.49 -21.19
C SER A 148 25.87 1.08 -21.43
N THR A 149 26.43 0.13 -20.68
CA THR A 149 25.98 -1.26 -20.66
C THR A 149 24.83 -1.48 -19.67
N ASP A 150 24.51 -0.48 -18.83
CA ASP A 150 23.28 -0.50 -18.02
C ASP A 150 22.10 -0.10 -18.90
N VAL A 151 21.49 -1.09 -19.54
CA VAL A 151 20.36 -0.90 -20.45
C VAL A 151 19.13 -0.26 -19.80
N ASN A 152 18.97 -0.42 -18.47
CA ASN A 152 17.82 0.10 -17.74
C ASN A 152 17.85 1.64 -17.67
N SER A 153 19.01 2.23 -17.47
CA SER A 153 19.17 3.68 -17.38
C SER A 153 19.68 4.31 -18.69
N ALA A 154 20.42 3.56 -19.53
CA ALA A 154 21.05 4.08 -20.75
C ALA A 154 20.07 4.84 -21.65
N MET A 155 18.91 4.26 -21.94
CA MET A 155 17.89 4.86 -22.82
C MET A 155 17.32 6.17 -22.27
N ASN A 156 17.36 6.35 -20.96
CA ASN A 156 16.99 7.59 -20.28
C ASN A 156 18.20 8.46 -19.91
N GLY A 157 19.26 8.41 -20.72
CA GLY A 157 20.45 9.23 -20.51
C GLY A 157 21.27 8.86 -19.28
N GLY A 158 21.16 7.62 -18.81
CA GLY A 158 21.85 7.12 -17.63
C GLY A 158 21.24 7.54 -16.29
N GLN A 159 20.03 8.12 -16.29
CA GLN A 159 19.42 8.68 -15.08
C GLN A 159 19.00 7.59 -14.07
N LEU A 160 19.36 7.83 -12.81
CA LEU A 160 18.93 7.10 -11.63
C LEU A 160 18.24 8.10 -10.70
N LEU A 161 16.93 7.96 -10.59
CA LEU A 161 16.07 8.85 -9.79
C LEU A 161 15.73 8.19 -8.45
N HIS A 162 15.44 9.00 -7.44
CA HIS A 162 15.01 8.57 -6.12
C HIS A 162 15.99 7.63 -5.41
N LEU A 163 17.27 7.73 -5.73
CA LEU A 163 18.31 6.87 -5.18
C LEU A 163 18.50 7.12 -3.69
N GLN A 164 18.49 6.06 -2.91
CA GLN A 164 18.76 6.08 -1.48
C GLN A 164 20.08 5.36 -1.17
N LYS A 165 20.68 5.69 -0.05
CA LYS A 165 21.89 5.02 0.44
C LYS A 165 21.63 3.52 0.65
N GLY A 166 22.58 2.69 0.20
CA GLY A 166 22.48 1.22 0.27
C GLY A 166 21.84 0.56 -0.94
N GLN A 167 21.40 1.34 -1.95
CA GLN A 167 20.79 0.80 -3.17
C GLN A 167 21.80 0.52 -4.29
N THR A 168 23.03 1.00 -4.13
CA THR A 168 24.12 0.78 -5.11
C THR A 168 25.36 0.20 -4.42
N VAL A 169 26.36 -0.16 -5.23
CA VAL A 169 27.60 -0.71 -4.68
C VAL A 169 28.41 0.37 -3.97
N PRO A 170 29.19 -0.01 -2.91
CA PRO A 170 29.88 0.96 -2.07
C PRO A 170 30.83 1.91 -2.83
N GLU A 171 31.48 1.42 -3.88
CA GLU A 171 32.39 2.21 -4.71
C GLU A 171 31.63 3.33 -5.44
N PHE A 172 30.44 3.02 -5.96
CA PHE A 172 29.56 3.97 -6.61
C PHE A 172 29.08 5.03 -5.63
N GLU A 173 28.55 4.62 -4.47
CA GLU A 173 28.05 5.54 -3.44
C GLU A 173 29.15 6.47 -2.92
N LYS A 174 30.33 5.92 -2.65
CA LYS A 174 31.49 6.72 -2.19
C LYS A 174 31.85 7.81 -3.19
N ALA A 175 31.83 7.48 -4.49
CA ALA A 175 32.12 8.45 -5.53
C ALA A 175 30.98 9.46 -5.69
N LEU A 176 29.73 9.00 -5.71
CA LEU A 176 28.55 9.85 -5.85
C LEU A 176 28.51 10.92 -4.74
N PHE A 177 28.62 10.53 -3.48
CA PHE A 177 28.50 11.45 -2.34
C PHE A 177 29.73 12.34 -2.13
N ALA A 178 30.82 12.13 -2.86
CA ALA A 178 31.96 13.05 -2.91
C ALA A 178 31.77 14.20 -3.90
N LEU A 179 30.75 14.11 -4.79
CA LEU A 179 30.49 15.10 -5.83
C LEU A 179 29.51 16.18 -5.33
N LYS A 180 29.69 17.38 -5.85
CA LYS A 180 28.68 18.44 -5.77
C LYS A 180 27.68 18.32 -6.93
N PRO A 181 26.47 18.88 -6.78
CA PRO A 181 25.50 18.91 -7.87
C PRO A 181 26.10 19.45 -9.17
N GLY A 182 25.90 18.70 -10.25
CA GLY A 182 26.44 18.98 -11.57
C GLY A 182 27.84 18.45 -11.85
N GLU A 183 28.62 18.05 -10.83
CA GLU A 183 29.94 17.46 -11.01
C GLU A 183 29.90 16.03 -11.58
N ILE A 184 30.96 15.65 -12.29
CA ILE A 184 31.12 14.33 -12.89
C ILE A 184 32.33 13.66 -12.26
N SER A 185 32.20 12.40 -11.85
CA SER A 185 33.32 11.61 -11.30
C SER A 185 34.33 11.23 -12.38
N ALA A 186 35.55 11.04 -11.97
CA ALA A 186 36.47 10.18 -12.75
C ALA A 186 35.88 8.75 -12.83
N PRO A 187 36.35 7.89 -13.79
CA PRO A 187 35.92 6.50 -13.84
C PRO A 187 36.16 5.76 -12.51
N VAL A 188 35.14 5.13 -11.98
CA VAL A 188 35.15 4.40 -10.70
C VAL A 188 34.95 2.92 -10.99
N LEU A 189 35.92 2.10 -10.61
CA LEU A 189 35.82 0.65 -10.77
C LEU A 189 34.95 0.04 -9.67
N SER A 190 34.05 -0.83 -10.09
CA SER A 190 33.17 -1.64 -9.24
C SER A 190 33.18 -3.10 -9.72
N PRO A 191 32.51 -4.02 -9.03
CA PRO A 191 32.33 -5.40 -9.52
C PRO A 191 31.61 -5.52 -10.87
N PHE A 192 30.92 -4.47 -11.34
CA PHE A 192 30.19 -4.44 -12.62
C PHE A 192 31.00 -3.80 -13.78
N GLY A 193 32.08 -3.11 -13.48
CA GLY A 193 32.89 -2.37 -14.44
C GLY A 193 33.16 -0.93 -14.00
N TYR A 194 33.46 -0.08 -14.96
CA TYR A 194 33.77 1.34 -14.72
C TYR A 194 32.50 2.19 -14.81
N HIS A 195 32.23 2.95 -13.75
CA HIS A 195 31.16 3.94 -13.72
C HIS A 195 31.72 5.34 -13.88
N ILE A 196 31.07 6.14 -14.71
CA ILE A 196 31.24 7.59 -14.75
C ILE A 196 29.90 8.16 -14.20
N ILE A 197 29.96 8.92 -13.11
CA ILE A 197 28.79 9.33 -12.36
C ILE A 197 28.66 10.85 -12.44
N LYS A 198 27.44 11.34 -12.72
CA LYS A 198 27.11 12.77 -12.67
C LYS A 198 26.13 12.99 -11.52
N MET A 199 26.50 13.83 -10.55
CA MET A 199 25.61 14.19 -9.45
C MET A 199 24.51 15.12 -9.96
N GLY A 200 23.26 14.74 -9.80
CA GLY A 200 22.09 15.60 -10.07
C GLY A 200 21.78 16.49 -8.88
N GLY A 201 21.71 15.90 -7.69
CA GLY A 201 21.44 16.62 -6.45
C GLY A 201 20.53 15.85 -5.50
N ARG A 202 20.28 16.46 -4.34
CA ARG A 202 19.32 15.93 -3.37
C ARG A 202 17.90 16.21 -3.86
N GLU A 203 17.04 15.22 -3.74
CA GLU A 203 15.64 15.30 -4.10
C GLU A 203 14.76 15.45 -2.85
N SER A 204 13.70 16.23 -2.96
CA SER A 204 12.71 16.33 -1.91
C SER A 204 11.85 15.07 -1.88
N PHE A 205 11.51 14.59 -0.66
CA PHE A 205 10.54 13.52 -0.54
C PHE A 205 9.20 13.95 -1.15
N PRO A 206 8.53 13.11 -1.94
CA PRO A 206 7.26 13.47 -2.58
C PRO A 206 6.22 13.91 -1.55
N THR A 207 5.30 14.80 -1.94
CA THR A 207 4.24 15.25 -1.03
C THR A 207 3.27 14.12 -0.71
N TYR A 208 2.53 14.27 0.40
CA TYR A 208 1.47 13.33 0.76
C TYR A 208 0.45 13.15 -0.37
N GLU A 209 0.03 14.25 -0.99
CA GLU A 209 -0.94 14.25 -2.08
C GLU A 209 -0.46 13.41 -3.28
N THR A 210 0.84 13.45 -3.56
CA THR A 210 1.47 12.65 -4.63
C THR A 210 1.45 11.16 -4.29
N LEU A 211 1.78 10.78 -3.05
CA LEU A 211 1.88 9.39 -2.60
C LEU A 211 0.55 8.82 -2.09
N ARG A 212 -0.45 9.65 -1.86
CA ARG A 212 -1.74 9.24 -1.29
C ARG A 212 -2.38 8.05 -2.00
N PRO A 213 -2.47 8.00 -3.35
CA PRO A 213 -3.06 6.85 -4.03
C PRO A 213 -2.35 5.53 -3.71
N GLU A 214 -1.02 5.54 -3.68
CA GLU A 214 -0.19 4.38 -3.38
C GLU A 214 -0.31 3.97 -1.90
N ILE A 215 -0.34 4.95 -1.00
CA ILE A 215 -0.54 4.72 0.44
C ILE A 215 -1.91 4.09 0.70
N MET A 216 -2.98 4.60 0.07
CA MET A 216 -4.32 4.04 0.21
C MET A 216 -4.38 2.62 -0.33
N GLN A 217 -3.77 2.36 -1.49
CA GLN A 217 -3.64 1.01 -2.02
C GLN A 217 -2.87 0.08 -1.06
N TYR A 218 -1.79 0.57 -0.46
CA TYR A 218 -1.02 -0.19 0.53
C TYR A 218 -1.87 -0.54 1.76
N ILE A 219 -2.65 0.40 2.29
CA ILE A 219 -3.58 0.17 3.42
C ILE A 219 -4.56 -0.95 3.09
N GLU A 220 -5.14 -0.95 1.89
CA GLU A 220 -6.07 -2.00 1.44
C GLU A 220 -5.36 -3.36 1.29
N MET A 221 -4.23 -3.39 0.59
CA MET A 221 -3.49 -4.63 0.31
C MET A 221 -2.95 -5.30 1.58
N GLN A 222 -2.54 -4.51 2.59
CA GLN A 222 -2.03 -5.00 3.87
C GLN A 222 -3.15 -5.29 4.88
N GLY A 223 -4.41 -5.02 4.55
CA GLY A 223 -5.55 -5.22 5.45
C GLY A 223 -5.51 -4.32 6.68
N LEU A 224 -4.87 -3.15 6.59
CA LEU A 224 -4.68 -2.25 7.74
C LEU A 224 -5.98 -1.67 8.26
N ARG A 225 -7.06 -1.66 7.46
CA ARG A 225 -8.41 -1.24 7.95
C ARG A 225 -8.83 -2.03 9.18
N GLU A 226 -8.59 -3.33 9.20
CA GLU A 226 -8.96 -4.16 10.35
C GLU A 226 -8.10 -3.84 11.59
N GLN A 227 -6.84 -3.47 11.38
CA GLN A 227 -5.98 -3.00 12.48
C GLN A 227 -6.46 -1.66 13.04
N ILE A 228 -6.86 -0.72 12.19
CA ILE A 228 -7.44 0.58 12.60
C ILE A 228 -8.73 0.34 13.41
N ILE A 229 -9.61 -0.57 12.96
CA ILE A 229 -10.82 -0.94 13.71
C ILE A 229 -10.47 -1.45 15.11
N ASN A 230 -9.51 -2.37 15.22
CA ASN A 230 -9.11 -2.95 16.49
C ASN A 230 -8.52 -1.89 17.43
N GLN A 231 -7.61 -1.04 16.96
CA GLN A 231 -7.02 0.05 17.73
C GLN A 231 -8.09 1.01 18.26
N LYS A 232 -9.09 1.32 17.43
CA LYS A 232 -10.20 2.20 17.83
C LYS A 232 -11.09 1.55 18.85
N LEU A 233 -11.39 0.26 18.72
CA LEU A 233 -12.15 -0.51 19.70
C LEU A 233 -11.40 -0.59 21.03
N ASP A 234 -10.10 -0.86 21.03
CA ASP A 234 -9.26 -0.90 22.23
C ASP A 234 -9.27 0.46 22.94
N SER A 235 -9.13 1.57 22.19
CA SER A 235 -9.22 2.93 22.72
C SER A 235 -10.58 3.23 23.37
N ILE A 236 -11.69 2.74 22.78
CA ILE A 236 -13.03 2.89 23.35
C ILE A 236 -13.14 2.09 24.66
N VAL A 237 -12.63 0.85 24.69
CA VAL A 237 -12.64 0.02 25.90
C VAL A 237 -11.85 0.68 27.02
N GLU A 238 -10.67 1.20 26.73
CA GLU A 238 -9.84 1.91 27.70
C GLU A 238 -10.50 3.19 28.22
N SER A 239 -11.09 3.99 27.35
CA SER A 239 -11.72 5.26 27.73
C SER A 239 -13.00 5.08 28.54
N GLU A 240 -13.78 4.03 28.25
CA GLU A 240 -15.04 3.74 28.95
C GLU A 240 -14.83 3.12 30.34
N GLY A 241 -13.61 2.66 30.66
CA GLY A 241 -13.25 2.12 31.97
C GLY A 241 -14.07 0.91 32.40
N LYS A 242 -14.69 0.20 31.48
CA LYS A 242 -15.55 -0.96 31.78
C LYS A 242 -14.69 -2.19 32.09
N THR A 243 -14.59 -2.51 33.34
CA THR A 243 -14.20 -3.86 33.79
C THR A 243 -15.43 -4.77 33.64
N VAL A 244 -15.42 -5.62 32.61
CA VAL A 244 -16.42 -6.69 32.49
C VAL A 244 -16.10 -7.75 33.53
N THR A 245 -16.90 -7.85 34.58
CA THR A 245 -16.76 -8.94 35.55
C THR A 245 -17.27 -10.24 34.93
N GLN A 246 -16.68 -11.37 35.35
CA GLN A 246 -16.95 -12.71 34.80
C GLN A 246 -18.44 -13.09 34.95
N ASP A 247 -19.14 -12.51 35.94
CA ASP A 247 -20.58 -12.72 36.22
C ASP A 247 -21.52 -12.09 35.18
N GLN A 248 -21.03 -11.26 34.28
CA GLN A 248 -21.81 -10.66 33.19
C GLN A 248 -21.66 -11.41 31.86
N LEU A 249 -20.87 -12.49 31.81
CA LEU A 249 -20.62 -13.31 30.64
C LEU A 249 -21.42 -14.63 30.63
N LEU A 250 -22.21 -14.91 31.67
CA LEU A 250 -23.14 -16.02 31.79
C LEU A 250 -24.57 -15.53 31.59
#